data_d8e3a25d0cb5e9bd70871bad28ab0db4
#
_entry.id   d8e3a25d0cb5e9bd70871bad28ab0db4
#
_cell.length_a   1.000
_cell.length_b   1.000
_cell.length_c   1.000
_cell.angle_alpha   90.00
_cell.angle_beta   90.00
_cell.angle_gamma   90.00
#
_symmetry.space_group_name_H-M   'P 1'
#
loop_
_entity.id
_entity.type
_entity.pdbx_description
1 polymer ?
#
loop_
_entity_poly.entity_id
_entity_poly.type
_entity_poly.pdbx_seq_one_letter_code
_entity_poly.pdbx_strand_id
1 'polypeptide(L)'
;MKKLIAVISISALFLTGCGSSDASTVNQGASEFAQTVTDPSVVILDVRTPGEFSSGHLANAINIDVEGMQFNSEVSKLDKTKTYAVYCRSGRRSVIATDEMQKLGFTKLFNLEGGTGAWSAAGQTLVTN
;
A
#
# COMPACT_ATOMS: atom_id res chain seq x y z
N MET A 1 -65.33 0.02 29.90
CA MET A 1 -64.11 -0.72 29.61
C MET A 1 -63.36 0.00 28.52
N LYS A 2 -62.38 0.81 28.88
CA LYS A 2 -61.56 1.57 27.92
C LYS A 2 -60.22 0.83 27.74
N LYS A 3 -60.04 0.26 26.53
CA LYS A 3 -58.76 -0.38 26.18
C LYS A 3 -57.77 0.69 25.80
N LEU A 4 -56.71 0.85 26.62
CA LEU A 4 -55.55 1.68 26.31
C LEU A 4 -54.68 0.89 25.36
N ILE A 5 -54.54 1.41 24.15
CA ILE A 5 -53.55 0.91 23.17
C ILE A 5 -52.26 1.69 23.43
N ALA A 6 -51.27 1.02 23.98
CA ALA A 6 -49.93 1.57 24.11
C ALA A 6 -49.25 1.48 22.74
N VAL A 7 -49.04 2.61 22.11
CA VAL A 7 -48.19 2.71 20.93
C VAL A 7 -46.74 2.70 21.40
N ILE A 8 -46.04 1.61 21.16
CA ILE A 8 -44.60 1.52 21.39
C ILE A 8 -43.93 2.13 20.16
N SER A 9 -43.47 3.34 20.29
CA SER A 9 -42.57 3.96 19.31
C SER A 9 -41.22 3.29 19.42
N ILE A 10 -40.91 2.42 18.46
CA ILE A 10 -39.58 1.89 18.26
C ILE A 10 -38.78 2.98 17.52
N SER A 11 -38.02 3.77 18.25
CA SER A 11 -37.00 4.65 17.67
C SER A 11 -35.87 3.77 17.16
N ALA A 12 -35.88 3.51 15.86
CA ALA A 12 -34.72 2.90 15.18
C ALA A 12 -33.60 3.89 15.19
N LEU A 13 -32.63 3.67 16.07
CA LEU A 13 -31.38 4.41 16.09
C LEU A 13 -30.55 3.92 14.92
N PHE A 14 -30.60 4.62 13.80
CA PHE A 14 -29.67 4.42 12.71
C PHE A 14 -28.29 4.92 13.16
N LEU A 15 -27.45 4.01 13.64
CA LEU A 15 -26.03 4.26 13.68
C LEU A 15 -25.55 4.32 12.23
N THR A 16 -25.51 5.52 11.68
CA THR A 16 -24.68 5.77 10.52
C THR A 16 -23.24 5.65 10.99
N GLY A 17 -22.66 4.45 10.86
CA GLY A 17 -21.25 4.28 10.99
C GLY A 17 -20.60 5.16 9.93
N CYS A 18 -19.91 6.21 10.33
CA CYS A 18 -18.98 6.91 9.46
C CYS A 18 -17.96 5.88 9.03
N GLY A 19 -18.10 5.34 7.80
CA GLY A 19 -17.04 4.64 7.14
C GLY A 19 -15.92 5.63 6.87
N SER A 20 -15.01 5.82 7.84
CA SER A 20 -13.69 6.29 7.51
C SER A 20 -13.15 5.24 6.55
N SER A 21 -12.87 5.64 5.31
CA SER A 21 -12.07 4.82 4.40
C SER A 21 -10.70 4.73 5.06
N ASP A 22 -10.52 3.73 5.92
CA ASP A 22 -9.23 3.44 6.51
C ASP A 22 -8.34 3.04 5.34
N ALA A 23 -7.47 3.97 4.92
CA ALA A 23 -6.42 3.67 3.99
C ALA A 23 -5.59 2.56 4.62
N SER A 24 -5.70 1.36 4.09
CA SER A 24 -4.94 0.21 4.54
C SER A 24 -4.09 -0.31 3.39
N THR A 25 -2.87 -0.67 3.73
CA THR A 25 -1.99 -1.35 2.79
C THR A 25 -2.41 -2.81 2.66
N VAL A 26 -2.54 -3.29 1.43
CA VAL A 26 -2.80 -4.71 1.14
C VAL A 26 -1.46 -5.42 0.98
N ASN A 27 -1.21 -6.40 1.85
CA ASN A 27 -0.04 -7.25 1.73
C ASN A 27 -0.28 -8.35 0.69
N GLN A 28 0.65 -8.52 -0.21
CA GLN A 28 0.59 -9.52 -1.27
C GLN A 28 1.84 -10.39 -1.28
N GLY A 29 1.66 -11.69 -1.48
CA GLY A 29 2.76 -12.57 -1.81
C GLY A 29 3.32 -12.27 -3.21
N ALA A 30 4.47 -12.83 -3.54
CA ALA A 30 5.16 -12.53 -4.79
C ALA A 30 4.33 -12.83 -6.04
N SER A 31 3.54 -13.91 -6.04
CA SER A 31 2.69 -14.26 -7.18
C SER A 31 1.57 -13.26 -7.44
N GLU A 32 0.90 -12.81 -6.37
CA GLU A 32 -0.14 -11.78 -6.48
C GLU A 32 0.45 -10.42 -6.85
N PHE A 33 1.56 -10.06 -6.22
CA PHE A 33 2.27 -8.81 -6.51
C PHE A 33 2.75 -8.75 -7.96
N ALA A 34 3.22 -9.88 -8.50
CA ALA A 34 3.61 -9.98 -9.90
C ALA A 34 2.46 -9.67 -10.85
N GLN A 35 1.23 -10.06 -10.51
CA GLN A 35 0.05 -9.70 -11.28
C GLN A 35 -0.30 -8.23 -11.14
N THR A 36 -0.23 -7.69 -9.94
CA THR A 36 -0.51 -6.27 -9.67
C THR A 36 0.40 -5.35 -10.48
N VAL A 37 1.69 -5.65 -10.55
CA VAL A 37 2.67 -4.79 -11.26
C VAL A 37 2.61 -4.91 -12.77
N THR A 38 1.81 -5.81 -13.32
CA THR A 38 1.55 -5.86 -14.79
C THR A 38 0.61 -4.74 -15.24
N ASP A 39 -0.17 -4.17 -14.33
CA ASP A 39 -1.06 -3.05 -14.65
C ASP A 39 -0.22 -1.77 -14.86
N PRO A 40 -0.25 -1.16 -16.05
CA PRO A 40 0.57 0.02 -16.35
C PRO A 40 0.15 1.26 -15.55
N SER A 41 -1.05 1.27 -14.95
CA SER A 41 -1.50 2.36 -14.09
C SER A 41 -0.93 2.29 -12.67
N VAL A 42 -0.37 1.15 -12.28
CA VAL A 42 0.26 0.95 -10.97
C VAL A 42 1.69 1.46 -11.00
N VAL A 43 2.04 2.32 -10.05
CA VAL A 43 3.41 2.79 -9.86
C VAL A 43 4.17 1.84 -8.95
N ILE A 44 5.30 1.35 -9.40
CA ILE A 44 6.15 0.43 -8.64
C ILE A 44 7.20 1.27 -7.90
N LEU A 45 7.22 1.15 -6.57
CA LEU A 45 8.08 1.94 -5.70
C LEU A 45 9.06 1.05 -4.93
N ASP A 46 10.34 1.18 -5.25
CA ASP A 46 11.44 0.56 -4.52
C ASP A 46 11.91 1.50 -3.41
N VAL A 47 11.75 1.09 -2.16
CA VAL A 47 12.09 1.93 -1.00
C VAL A 47 13.42 1.53 -0.34
N ARG A 48 14.23 0.77 -1.09
CA ARG A 48 15.60 0.42 -0.68
C ARG A 48 16.57 1.55 -0.94
N THR A 49 17.82 1.36 -0.53
CA THR A 49 18.90 2.31 -0.84
C THR A 49 19.17 2.38 -2.35
N PRO A 50 19.74 3.50 -2.85
CA PRO A 50 20.14 3.61 -4.26
C PRO A 50 21.12 2.52 -4.72
N GLY A 51 22.01 2.09 -3.84
CA GLY A 51 22.97 1.01 -4.15
C GLY A 51 22.28 -0.33 -4.36
N GLU A 52 21.32 -0.67 -3.51
CA GLU A 52 20.51 -1.88 -3.67
C GLU A 52 19.68 -1.82 -4.97
N PHE A 53 19.05 -0.69 -5.24
CA PHE A 53 18.29 -0.48 -6.49
C PHE A 53 19.18 -0.68 -7.72
N SER A 54 20.37 -0.12 -7.76
CA SER A 54 21.30 -0.26 -8.88
C SER A 54 21.76 -1.70 -9.10
N SER A 55 21.82 -2.50 -8.03
CA SER A 55 22.21 -3.92 -8.12
C SER A 55 21.13 -4.81 -8.73
N GLY A 56 19.90 -4.34 -8.79
CA GLY A 56 18.76 -5.05 -9.37
C GLY A 56 17.47 -4.60 -8.72
N HIS A 57 16.45 -4.34 -9.55
CA HIS A 57 15.14 -3.86 -9.12
C HIS A 57 14.04 -4.42 -10.03
N LEU A 58 12.79 -4.31 -9.61
CA LEU A 58 11.66 -4.66 -10.46
C LEU A 58 11.63 -3.72 -11.67
N ALA A 59 11.31 -4.27 -12.84
CA ALA A 59 11.18 -3.47 -14.06
C ALA A 59 10.21 -2.30 -13.86
N ASN A 60 10.56 -1.13 -14.34
CA ASN A 60 9.80 0.12 -14.23
C ASN A 60 9.68 0.70 -12.81
N ALA A 61 10.36 0.14 -11.82
CA ALA A 61 10.35 0.70 -10.46
C ALA A 61 11.05 2.06 -10.40
N ILE A 62 10.51 2.95 -9.60
CA ILE A 62 11.19 4.17 -9.17
C ILE A 62 11.76 3.94 -7.77
N ASN A 63 12.87 4.60 -7.46
CA ASN A 63 13.55 4.43 -6.18
C ASN A 63 13.42 5.67 -5.31
N ILE A 64 12.87 5.50 -4.12
CA ILE A 64 12.87 6.50 -3.06
C ILE A 64 13.22 5.78 -1.74
N ASP A 65 14.39 6.04 -1.21
CA ASP A 65 14.92 5.39 -0.02
C ASP A 65 14.15 5.80 1.24
N VAL A 66 13.48 4.84 1.89
CA VAL A 66 12.70 5.12 3.12
C VAL A 66 13.60 5.47 4.31
N GLU A 67 14.84 5.05 4.30
CA GLU A 67 15.82 5.40 5.32
C GLU A 67 16.50 6.76 5.05
N GLY A 68 16.27 7.33 3.87
CA GLY A 68 16.78 8.65 3.50
C GLY A 68 15.96 9.76 4.16
N MET A 69 16.63 10.86 4.50
CA MET A 69 15.98 12.03 5.14
C MET A 69 14.97 12.73 4.23
N GLN A 70 14.98 12.43 2.93
CA GLN A 70 14.13 13.06 1.91
C GLN A 70 12.85 12.28 1.61
N PHE A 71 12.64 11.12 2.25
CA PHE A 71 11.55 10.21 1.87
C PHE A 71 10.19 10.91 1.83
N ASN A 72 9.79 11.55 2.92
CA ASN A 72 8.48 12.19 3.00
C ASN A 72 8.33 13.35 2.00
N SER A 73 9.39 14.12 1.77
CA SER A 73 9.34 15.21 0.79
C SER A 73 9.27 14.69 -0.64
N GLU A 74 9.97 13.61 -0.96
CA GLU A 74 9.95 13.03 -2.30
C GLU A 74 8.64 12.32 -2.62
N VAL A 75 8.11 11.50 -1.70
CA VAL A 75 6.82 10.83 -1.94
C VAL A 75 5.67 11.82 -1.97
N SER A 76 5.77 12.95 -1.26
CA SER A 76 4.74 13.99 -1.28
C SER A 76 4.57 14.66 -2.66
N LYS A 77 5.55 14.53 -3.53
CA LYS A 77 5.48 15.00 -4.93
C LYS A 77 4.73 14.03 -5.85
N LEU A 78 4.50 12.80 -5.40
CA LEU A 78 3.80 11.78 -6.18
C LEU A 78 2.28 12.02 -6.16
N ASP A 79 1.61 11.54 -7.21
CA ASP A 79 0.16 11.62 -7.31
C ASP A 79 -0.51 10.65 -6.32
N LYS A 80 -1.17 11.20 -5.30
CA LYS A 80 -1.80 10.42 -4.22
C LYS A 80 -3.05 9.66 -4.66
N THR A 81 -3.57 9.93 -5.85
CA THR A 81 -4.74 9.23 -6.39
C THR A 81 -4.40 7.92 -7.09
N LYS A 82 -3.14 7.70 -7.39
CA LYS A 82 -2.66 6.48 -8.04
C LYS A 82 -2.50 5.33 -7.07
N THR A 83 -2.42 4.13 -7.63
CA THR A 83 -2.08 2.90 -6.91
C THR A 83 -0.57 2.69 -6.91
N TYR A 84 -0.02 2.35 -5.76
CA TYR A 84 1.41 2.10 -5.58
C TYR A 84 1.66 0.69 -5.11
N ALA A 85 2.57 0.00 -5.78
CA ALA A 85 3.09 -1.30 -5.40
C ALA A 85 4.49 -1.09 -4.81
N VAL A 86 4.60 -1.24 -3.50
CA VAL A 86 5.78 -0.86 -2.71
C VAL A 86 6.52 -2.10 -2.26
N TYR A 87 7.83 -2.10 -2.41
CA TYR A 87 8.65 -3.22 -1.97
C TYR A 87 10.02 -2.77 -1.43
N CYS A 88 10.61 -3.63 -0.62
CA CYS A 88 11.99 -3.54 -0.19
C CYS A 88 12.67 -4.91 -0.33
N ARG A 89 13.71 -5.19 0.44
CA ARG A 89 14.42 -6.48 0.38
C ARG A 89 13.68 -7.61 1.10
N SER A 90 13.13 -7.35 2.28
CA SER A 90 12.55 -8.36 3.18
C SER A 90 11.11 -8.10 3.58
N GLY A 91 10.55 -6.95 3.22
CA GLY A 91 9.19 -6.50 3.60
C GLY A 91 9.14 -5.58 4.82
N ARG A 92 10.23 -5.39 5.56
CA ARG A 92 10.25 -4.56 6.78
C ARG A 92 10.22 -3.05 6.47
N ARG A 93 11.13 -2.58 5.61
CA ARG A 93 11.20 -1.17 5.22
C ARG A 93 9.98 -0.72 4.43
N SER A 94 9.43 -1.60 3.61
CA SER A 94 8.22 -1.29 2.82
C SER A 94 6.98 -1.13 3.69
N VAL A 95 6.86 -1.83 4.81
CA VAL A 95 5.80 -1.59 5.81
C VAL A 95 5.94 -0.18 6.40
N ILE A 96 7.15 0.22 6.78
CA ILE A 96 7.41 1.57 7.28
C ILE A 96 7.05 2.61 6.21
N ALA A 97 7.46 2.37 4.97
CA ALA A 97 7.17 3.28 3.85
C ALA A 97 5.67 3.44 3.59
N THR A 98 4.93 2.35 3.54
CA THR A 98 3.48 2.39 3.32
C THR A 98 2.74 3.04 4.48
N ASP A 99 3.18 2.84 5.73
CA ASP A 99 2.61 3.52 6.89
C ASP A 99 2.81 5.05 6.80
N GLU A 100 4.01 5.50 6.42
CA GLU A 100 4.27 6.92 6.19
C GLU A 100 3.46 7.48 5.01
N MET A 101 3.34 6.72 3.94
CA MET A 101 2.52 7.13 2.78
C MET A 101 1.04 7.26 3.15
N GLN A 102 0.50 6.36 3.97
CA GLN A 102 -0.88 6.50 4.47
C GLN A 102 -1.08 7.80 5.25
N LYS A 103 -0.14 8.14 6.13
CA LYS A 103 -0.17 9.41 6.89
C LYS A 103 -0.13 10.64 5.96
N LEU A 104 0.50 10.51 4.80
CA LEU A 104 0.60 11.56 3.79
C LEU A 104 -0.61 11.61 2.84
N GLY A 105 -1.59 10.72 2.99
CA GLY A 105 -2.84 10.73 2.24
C GLY A 105 -2.92 9.76 1.05
N PHE A 106 -1.96 8.85 0.90
CA PHE A 106 -2.05 7.76 -0.08
C PHE A 106 -3.03 6.69 0.41
N THR A 107 -3.94 6.23 -0.45
CA THR A 107 -5.02 5.32 -0.07
C THR A 107 -4.99 3.96 -0.77
N LYS A 108 -4.22 3.83 -1.85
CA LYS A 108 -4.17 2.62 -2.68
C LYS A 108 -2.74 2.07 -2.69
N LEU A 109 -2.43 1.26 -1.68
CA LEU A 109 -1.09 0.76 -1.43
C LEU A 109 -1.08 -0.77 -1.36
N PHE A 110 -0.13 -1.36 -2.08
CA PHE A 110 0.22 -2.77 -1.97
C PHE A 110 1.64 -2.90 -1.44
N ASN A 111 1.86 -3.89 -0.61
CA ASN A 111 3.18 -4.25 -0.08
C ASN A 111 3.56 -5.66 -0.50
N LEU A 112 4.77 -5.84 -1.02
CA LEU A 112 5.32 -7.16 -1.32
C LEU A 112 5.84 -7.82 -0.05
N GLU A 113 5.14 -8.83 0.43
CA GLU A 113 5.61 -9.64 1.55
C GLU A 113 6.90 -10.39 1.17
N GLY A 114 7.88 -10.32 2.05
CA GLY A 114 9.18 -10.94 1.82
C GLY A 114 10.08 -10.23 0.81
N GLY A 115 9.61 -9.16 0.19
CA GLY A 115 10.40 -8.27 -0.67
C GLY A 115 11.09 -8.96 -1.84
N THR A 116 12.26 -8.46 -2.24
CA THR A 116 13.03 -9.03 -3.37
C THR A 116 13.45 -10.48 -3.13
N GLY A 117 13.62 -10.89 -1.89
CA GLY A 117 13.91 -12.29 -1.54
C GLY A 117 12.77 -13.21 -1.98
N ALA A 118 11.53 -12.88 -1.61
CA ALA A 118 10.34 -13.64 -2.03
C ALA A 118 10.09 -13.54 -3.53
N TRP A 119 10.34 -12.37 -4.13
CA TRP A 119 10.24 -12.15 -5.57
C TRP A 119 11.13 -13.11 -6.35
N SER A 120 12.41 -13.20 -5.99
CA SER A 120 13.37 -14.09 -6.63
C SER A 120 13.05 -15.56 -6.38
N ALA A 121 12.62 -15.90 -5.16
CA ALA A 121 12.22 -17.28 -4.80
C ALA A 121 11.00 -17.76 -5.60
N ALA A 122 10.13 -16.85 -6.03
CA ALA A 122 8.99 -17.15 -6.89
C ALA A 122 9.36 -17.22 -8.40
N GLY A 123 10.64 -17.15 -8.73
CA GLY A 123 11.14 -17.21 -10.11
C GLY A 123 11.03 -15.92 -10.90
N GLN A 124 10.74 -14.81 -10.22
CA GLN A 124 10.68 -13.49 -10.86
C GLN A 124 12.08 -12.89 -10.99
N THR A 125 12.28 -12.08 -12.02
CA THR A 125 13.58 -11.47 -12.33
C THR A 125 13.68 -10.03 -11.86
N LEU A 126 14.92 -9.60 -11.59
CA LEU A 126 15.27 -8.22 -11.36
C LEU A 126 16.06 -7.69 -12.58
N VAL A 127 15.93 -6.40 -12.85
CA VAL A 127 16.65 -5.71 -13.91
C VAL A 127 17.65 -4.72 -13.33
N THR A 128 18.65 -4.32 -14.12
CA THR A 128 19.74 -3.44 -13.66
C THR A 128 19.87 -2.14 -14.46
N ASN A 129 18.93 -1.86 -15.33
CA ASN A 129 18.92 -0.65 -16.17
C ASN A 129 18.54 0.62 -15.42
#